data_8f849cee21b1dac525a66a7e04c2e88d
#
_entry.id   8f849cee21b1dac525a66a7e04c2e88d
#
_cell.length_a   1.000
_cell.length_b   1.000
_cell.length_c   1.000
_cell.angle_alpha   90.00
_cell.angle_beta   90.00
_cell.angle_gamma   90.00
#
_symmetry.space_group_name_H-M   'P 1'
#
loop_
_entity.id
_entity.type
_entity.pdbx_description
1 polymer ?
#
loop_
_entity_poly.entity_id
_entity_poly.type
_entity_poly.pdbx_seq_one_letter_code
_entity_poly.pdbx_strand_id
1 'polypeptide(L)'
;MPLESAITLLAEQENQIVLEQVGRFPGLRALCWQGTKLYASRRYSLVCGELNRTQTGVARWEELGVYRPALWRRASARSSWTARLCRDGFHAIAVLSSGAVVAAVPGAIIVLPNGDKEFTLTHRITRGTRPLHIARTPDGRLFWGEYFDNSRREEVHIYRSTDEGNSWDIAYSFAPGSIRHVHNIVHDRWEDCLWIFTGDYGDECRIVRASLDFKQVDTVVAGNQHVRAAAMLPAKNGLYFASDTPLQRNHIFRLDRSGVLARVADLSSSSIYGCAVGDTMFFSTMVEPSAANTDHHVRIYAGGQHCRWKPMLAWKKDFLPMRYFQYGNAILPDGENASGLLAITTIAVEKDDLATTIWRVAGTKSGHL
;
A
#
# COMPACT_ATOMS: atom_id res chain seq x y z
N MET A 1 -55.93 -21.23 21.56
CA MET A 1 -54.64 -21.73 21.13
C MET A 1 -53.84 -20.55 20.59
N PRO A 2 -52.75 -20.10 21.24
CA PRO A 2 -51.91 -19.03 20.71
C PRO A 2 -50.90 -19.63 19.75
N LEU A 3 -50.78 -19.01 18.58
CA LEU A 3 -49.70 -19.22 17.61
C LEU A 3 -48.41 -18.65 18.19
N GLU A 4 -47.51 -19.52 18.61
CA GLU A 4 -46.12 -19.17 18.85
C GLU A 4 -45.44 -18.92 17.48
N SER A 5 -45.15 -17.66 17.20
CA SER A 5 -44.30 -17.27 16.09
C SER A 5 -42.86 -17.67 16.42
N ALA A 6 -42.36 -18.70 15.79
CA ALA A 6 -40.96 -19.06 15.81
C ALA A 6 -40.13 -17.96 15.13
N ILE A 7 -39.52 -17.08 15.91
CA ILE A 7 -38.48 -16.18 15.46
C ILE A 7 -37.23 -17.07 15.29
N THR A 8 -36.97 -17.47 14.05
CA THR A 8 -35.69 -18.07 13.71
C THR A 8 -34.65 -16.96 13.71
N LEU A 9 -33.92 -16.84 14.80
CA LEU A 9 -32.67 -16.08 14.86
C LEU A 9 -31.69 -16.78 13.89
N LEU A 10 -31.57 -16.27 12.68
CA LEU A 10 -30.44 -16.54 11.82
C LEU A 10 -29.21 -15.98 12.56
N ALA A 11 -28.53 -16.82 13.33
CA ALA A 11 -27.18 -16.53 13.77
C ALA A 11 -26.35 -16.33 12.51
N GLU A 12 -26.01 -15.08 12.20
CA GLU A 12 -24.97 -14.76 11.21
C GLU A 12 -23.72 -15.52 11.67
N GLN A 13 -23.36 -16.58 10.99
CA GLN A 13 -22.09 -17.24 11.17
C GLN A 13 -21.03 -16.22 10.74
N GLU A 14 -20.46 -15.52 11.71
CA GLU A 14 -19.30 -14.66 11.48
C GLU A 14 -18.23 -15.52 10.81
N ASN A 15 -17.93 -15.26 9.54
CA ASN A 15 -16.86 -15.92 8.81
C ASN A 15 -15.53 -15.62 9.53
N GLN A 16 -15.01 -16.59 10.25
CA GLN A 16 -13.78 -16.43 11.01
C GLN A 16 -12.59 -16.47 10.07
N ILE A 17 -11.87 -15.34 9.96
CA ILE A 17 -10.62 -15.27 9.21
C ILE A 17 -9.54 -16.02 10.00
N VAL A 18 -8.84 -16.96 9.33
CA VAL A 18 -7.71 -17.71 9.88
C VAL A 18 -6.49 -17.48 9.00
N LEU A 19 -5.33 -17.22 9.61
CA LEU A 19 -4.05 -17.05 8.95
C LEU A 19 -3.12 -18.21 9.33
N GLU A 20 -2.60 -18.93 8.33
CA GLU A 20 -1.60 -19.99 8.49
C GLU A 20 -0.32 -19.58 7.78
N GLN A 21 0.81 -19.52 8.50
CA GLN A 21 2.09 -19.20 7.88
C GLN A 21 2.59 -20.38 7.03
N VAL A 22 2.79 -20.15 5.74
CA VAL A 22 3.22 -21.17 4.76
C VAL A 22 4.60 -20.89 4.16
N GLY A 23 5.19 -19.72 4.42
CA GLY A 23 6.51 -19.38 3.92
C GLY A 23 7.18 -18.25 4.68
N ARG A 24 8.54 -18.22 4.61
CA ARG A 24 9.36 -17.15 5.17
C ARG A 24 10.62 -16.95 4.31
N PHE A 25 10.84 -15.72 3.86
CA PHE A 25 11.92 -15.36 2.93
C PHE A 25 12.72 -14.16 3.47
N PRO A 26 13.83 -14.42 4.20
CA PRO A 26 14.71 -13.37 4.70
C PRO A 26 15.34 -12.57 3.56
N GLY A 27 15.45 -11.25 3.74
CA GLY A 27 16.03 -10.33 2.76
C GLY A 27 15.19 -10.11 1.51
N LEU A 28 13.95 -10.61 1.48
CA LEU A 28 12.99 -10.38 0.43
C LEU A 28 11.98 -9.31 0.87
N ARG A 29 11.70 -8.35 0.01
CA ARG A 29 10.65 -7.35 0.18
C ARG A 29 9.57 -7.54 -0.87
N ALA A 30 8.39 -7.94 -0.46
CA ALA A 30 7.21 -8.03 -1.31
C ALA A 30 6.76 -6.62 -1.74
N LEU A 31 6.43 -6.45 -3.02
CA LEU A 31 6.13 -5.14 -3.61
C LEU A 31 4.77 -5.09 -4.29
N CYS A 32 4.46 -6.07 -5.15
CA CYS A 32 3.23 -6.05 -5.94
C CYS A 32 2.77 -7.45 -6.32
N TRP A 33 1.46 -7.66 -6.32
CA TRP A 33 0.82 -8.84 -6.89
C TRP A 33 0.33 -8.57 -8.32
N GLN A 34 0.45 -9.58 -9.19
CA GLN A 34 -0.24 -9.66 -10.46
C GLN A 34 -0.79 -11.07 -10.62
N GLY A 35 -2.07 -11.26 -10.31
CA GLY A 35 -2.68 -12.58 -10.24
C GLY A 35 -2.05 -13.46 -9.16
N THR A 36 -1.43 -14.57 -9.55
CA THR A 36 -0.70 -15.48 -8.66
C THR A 36 0.79 -15.15 -8.53
N LYS A 37 1.29 -14.18 -9.29
CA LYS A 37 2.70 -13.78 -9.29
C LYS A 37 2.96 -12.69 -8.26
N LEU A 38 3.90 -12.94 -7.35
CA LEU A 38 4.41 -11.95 -6.40
C LEU A 38 5.74 -11.38 -6.90
N TYR A 39 5.73 -10.08 -7.20
CA TYR A 39 6.92 -9.31 -7.50
C TYR A 39 7.52 -8.80 -6.20
N ALA A 40 8.81 -9.04 -6.02
CA ALA A 40 9.52 -8.70 -4.81
C ALA A 40 10.93 -8.21 -5.13
N SER A 41 11.63 -7.64 -4.16
CA SER A 41 13.01 -7.25 -4.36
C SER A 41 13.95 -7.90 -3.34
N ARG A 42 15.17 -8.15 -3.80
CA ARG A 42 16.35 -8.38 -2.96
C ARG A 42 17.32 -7.23 -3.21
N ARG A 43 17.34 -6.24 -2.30
CA ARG A 43 18.10 -5.02 -2.50
C ARG A 43 17.63 -4.28 -3.78
N TYR A 44 18.47 -4.20 -4.80
CA TYR A 44 18.20 -3.58 -6.10
C TYR A 44 17.98 -4.61 -7.23
N SER A 45 17.77 -5.87 -6.89
CA SER A 45 17.36 -6.92 -7.84
C SER A 45 15.86 -7.16 -7.69
N LEU A 46 15.11 -7.06 -8.79
CA LEU A 46 13.70 -7.42 -8.86
C LEU A 46 13.58 -8.92 -9.12
N VAL A 47 12.79 -9.59 -8.33
CA VAL A 47 12.51 -11.02 -8.47
C VAL A 47 11.00 -11.26 -8.54
N CYS A 48 10.60 -12.35 -9.19
CA CYS A 48 9.21 -12.79 -9.27
C CYS A 48 9.10 -14.25 -8.82
N GLY A 49 8.06 -14.56 -8.07
CA GLY A 49 7.72 -15.93 -7.69
C GLY A 49 6.25 -16.20 -7.94
N GLU A 50 5.93 -17.34 -8.53
CA GLU A 50 4.55 -17.80 -8.65
C GLU A 50 4.13 -18.52 -7.39
N LEU A 51 3.03 -18.08 -6.79
CA LEU A 51 2.52 -18.58 -5.51
C LEU A 51 1.03 -18.88 -5.63
N ASN A 52 0.62 -20.03 -5.16
CA ASN A 52 -0.80 -20.40 -5.11
C ASN A 52 -1.15 -21.12 -3.81
N ARG A 53 -2.43 -21.20 -3.47
CA ARG A 53 -2.94 -21.80 -2.23
C ARG A 53 -2.53 -23.25 -2.01
N THR A 54 -2.31 -24.01 -3.09
CA THR A 54 -2.03 -25.45 -3.04
C THR A 54 -0.55 -25.76 -2.86
N GLN A 55 0.33 -24.79 -3.10
CA GLN A 55 1.76 -24.96 -2.94
C GLN A 55 2.17 -24.77 -1.47
N THR A 56 2.39 -25.89 -0.79
CA THR A 56 3.09 -25.94 0.49
C THR A 56 4.59 -26.08 0.21
N GLY A 57 5.28 -24.99 -0.13
CA GLY A 57 6.70 -25.14 -0.44
C GLY A 57 7.34 -23.87 -1.01
N VAL A 58 8.61 -23.97 -1.22
CA VAL A 58 9.48 -22.87 -1.63
C VAL A 58 9.08 -22.39 -3.02
N ALA A 59 8.52 -21.18 -3.10
CA ALA A 59 8.43 -20.49 -4.38
C ALA A 59 9.85 -20.36 -4.97
N ARG A 60 10.00 -20.78 -6.22
CA ARG A 60 11.22 -20.52 -6.97
C ARG A 60 11.19 -19.05 -7.39
N TRP A 61 12.13 -18.26 -6.86
CA TRP A 61 12.29 -16.86 -7.23
C TRP A 61 13.15 -16.75 -8.47
N GLU A 62 12.61 -16.15 -9.51
CA GLU A 62 13.32 -15.80 -10.75
C GLU A 62 13.75 -14.34 -10.69
N GLU A 63 15.01 -14.04 -11.00
CA GLU A 63 15.48 -12.68 -11.16
C GLU A 63 15.03 -12.13 -12.52
N LEU A 64 14.24 -11.07 -12.48
CA LEU A 64 13.74 -10.39 -13.67
C LEU A 64 14.73 -9.36 -14.18
N GLY A 65 15.28 -8.54 -13.28
CA GLY A 65 16.23 -7.50 -13.65
C GLY A 65 16.83 -6.78 -12.46
N VAL A 66 17.85 -5.97 -12.71
CA VAL A 66 18.64 -5.28 -11.70
C VAL A 66 18.67 -3.78 -11.98
N TYR A 67 18.47 -2.96 -10.94
CA TYR A 67 18.80 -1.54 -10.99
C TYR A 67 20.21 -1.31 -10.45
N ARG A 68 20.98 -0.46 -11.13
CA ARG A 68 22.34 -0.10 -10.73
C ARG A 68 22.42 1.35 -10.25
N PRO A 69 22.09 1.62 -8.98
CA PRO A 69 22.25 2.97 -8.43
C PRO A 69 23.72 3.33 -8.25
N ALA A 70 23.99 4.55 -7.80
CA ALA A 70 25.34 5.02 -7.47
C ALA A 70 26.08 4.03 -6.54
N LEU A 71 27.40 3.93 -6.67
CA LEU A 71 28.22 2.92 -5.99
C LEU A 71 28.04 2.91 -4.46
N TRP A 72 27.91 4.08 -3.85
CA TRP A 72 27.72 4.19 -2.40
C TRP A 72 26.39 3.56 -1.95
N ARG A 73 25.28 3.70 -2.74
CA ARG A 73 24.00 3.03 -2.45
C ARG A 73 24.09 1.51 -2.64
N ARG A 74 24.89 1.05 -3.59
CA ARG A 74 25.15 -0.39 -3.75
C ARG A 74 25.91 -0.96 -2.57
N ALA A 75 26.83 -0.17 -2.01
CA ALA A 75 27.57 -0.54 -0.81
C ALA A 75 26.67 -0.53 0.42
N SER A 76 25.87 0.53 0.63
CA SER A 76 24.96 0.64 1.78
C SER A 76 23.86 -0.45 1.78
N ALA A 77 23.38 -0.86 0.62
CA ALA A 77 22.39 -1.93 0.51
C ALA A 77 22.91 -3.32 0.89
N ARG A 78 24.24 -3.50 1.09
CA ARG A 78 24.80 -4.81 1.47
C ARG A 78 24.55 -5.20 2.93
N SER A 79 24.46 -4.22 3.82
CA SER A 79 24.15 -4.42 5.23
C SER A 79 22.71 -4.02 5.53
N SER A 80 21.99 -4.81 6.33
CA SER A 80 20.62 -4.48 6.76
C SER A 80 20.55 -3.14 7.50
N TRP A 81 21.55 -2.81 8.31
CA TRP A 81 21.62 -1.56 9.09
C TRP A 81 21.77 -0.33 8.18
N THR A 82 22.73 -0.37 7.26
CA THR A 82 22.95 0.75 6.34
C THR A 82 21.83 0.86 5.30
N ALA A 83 21.26 -0.25 4.84
CA ALA A 83 20.10 -0.25 3.95
C ALA A 83 18.87 0.42 4.59
N ARG A 84 18.63 0.16 5.89
CA ARG A 84 17.57 0.83 6.67
C ARG A 84 17.84 2.30 6.86
N LEU A 85 19.09 2.68 7.21
CA LEU A 85 19.51 4.07 7.38
C LEU A 85 19.34 4.88 6.08
N CYS A 86 19.79 4.34 4.95
CA CYS A 86 19.73 4.98 3.63
C CYS A 86 18.38 4.79 2.93
N ARG A 87 17.48 3.97 3.49
CA ARG A 87 16.18 3.60 2.88
C ARG A 87 16.35 3.08 1.45
N ASP A 88 17.33 2.18 1.27
CA ASP A 88 17.68 1.61 -0.04
C ASP A 88 16.63 0.63 -0.57
N GLY A 89 16.67 0.40 -1.88
CA GLY A 89 15.84 -0.56 -2.61
C GLY A 89 14.64 0.05 -3.31
N PHE A 90 13.78 -0.81 -3.82
CA PHE A 90 12.51 -0.45 -4.44
C PHE A 90 11.47 -0.07 -3.38
N HIS A 91 10.62 0.91 -3.67
CA HIS A 91 9.58 1.38 -2.74
C HIS A 91 8.16 1.13 -3.25
N ALA A 92 7.86 1.51 -4.47
CA ALA A 92 6.61 1.23 -5.14
C ALA A 92 6.91 0.68 -6.52
N ILE A 93 6.10 -0.24 -7.01
CA ILE A 93 6.19 -0.74 -8.38
C ILE A 93 4.79 -0.87 -8.99
N ALA A 94 4.72 -0.72 -10.31
CA ALA A 94 3.57 -1.07 -11.12
C ALA A 94 4.02 -2.08 -12.20
N VAL A 95 3.31 -3.21 -12.28
CA VAL A 95 3.54 -4.24 -13.29
C VAL A 95 2.52 -4.07 -14.39
N LEU A 96 2.97 -3.91 -15.63
CA LEU A 96 2.11 -3.66 -16.78
C LEU A 96 1.67 -4.96 -17.46
N SER A 97 0.62 -4.88 -18.28
CA SER A 97 0.11 -6.03 -19.06
C SER A 97 1.11 -6.52 -20.10
N SER A 98 1.98 -5.63 -20.60
CA SER A 98 3.10 -5.99 -21.47
C SER A 98 4.19 -6.82 -20.77
N GLY A 99 4.20 -6.85 -19.44
CA GLY A 99 5.28 -7.43 -18.64
C GLY A 99 6.37 -6.43 -18.24
N ALA A 100 6.32 -5.19 -18.73
CA ALA A 100 7.22 -4.13 -18.26
C ALA A 100 6.91 -3.78 -16.79
N VAL A 101 7.94 -3.33 -16.06
CA VAL A 101 7.83 -2.94 -14.65
C VAL A 101 8.33 -1.52 -14.46
N VAL A 102 7.48 -0.67 -13.92
CA VAL A 102 7.83 0.69 -13.50
C VAL A 102 8.05 0.71 -11.99
N ALA A 103 9.11 1.34 -11.54
CA ALA A 103 9.45 1.34 -10.13
C ALA A 103 9.93 2.70 -9.63
N ALA A 104 9.60 3.01 -8.38
CA ALA A 104 10.13 4.14 -7.64
C ALA A 104 11.32 3.70 -6.78
N VAL A 105 12.42 4.38 -6.95
CA VAL A 105 13.63 4.25 -6.12
C VAL A 105 14.01 5.63 -5.57
N PRO A 106 14.90 5.73 -4.57
CA PRO A 106 15.30 7.05 -4.08
C PRO A 106 15.85 7.96 -5.17
N GLY A 107 15.13 9.05 -5.47
CA GLY A 107 15.49 10.09 -6.44
C GLY A 107 15.11 9.82 -7.89
N ALA A 108 14.40 8.70 -8.20
CA ALA A 108 14.05 8.39 -9.58
C ALA A 108 12.84 7.47 -9.74
N ILE A 109 12.20 7.59 -10.90
CA ILE A 109 11.36 6.55 -11.50
C ILE A 109 12.19 5.84 -12.56
N ILE A 110 12.11 4.52 -12.56
CA ILE A 110 12.89 3.63 -13.43
C ILE A 110 11.96 2.62 -14.08
N VAL A 111 12.32 2.14 -15.26
CA VAL A 111 11.55 1.17 -16.05
C VAL A 111 12.42 -0.03 -16.39
N LEU A 112 11.87 -1.22 -16.25
CA LEU A 112 12.39 -2.47 -16.80
C LEU A 112 11.46 -2.88 -17.94
N PRO A 113 11.85 -2.70 -19.20
CA PRO A 113 11.10 -3.23 -20.35
C PRO A 113 10.99 -4.75 -20.27
N ASN A 114 9.92 -5.30 -20.85
CA ASN A 114 9.75 -6.74 -20.88
C ASN A 114 10.87 -7.41 -21.68
N GLY A 115 11.52 -8.41 -21.08
CA GLY A 115 12.66 -9.13 -21.69
C GLY A 115 14.03 -8.53 -21.36
N ASP A 116 14.10 -7.29 -20.91
CA ASP A 116 15.35 -6.67 -20.49
C ASP A 116 15.79 -7.17 -19.11
N LYS A 117 17.06 -6.95 -18.76
CA LYS A 117 17.64 -7.34 -17.48
C LYS A 117 18.14 -6.16 -16.65
N GLU A 118 18.11 -4.96 -17.19
CA GLU A 118 18.54 -3.75 -16.49
C GLU A 118 17.47 -2.67 -16.55
N PHE A 119 17.21 -2.04 -15.39
CA PHE A 119 16.33 -0.89 -15.32
C PHE A 119 17.00 0.35 -15.91
N THR A 120 16.22 1.12 -16.66
CA THR A 120 16.59 2.44 -17.15
C THR A 120 15.91 3.54 -16.34
N LEU A 121 16.60 4.66 -16.15
CA LEU A 121 16.04 5.84 -15.49
C LEU A 121 15.23 6.63 -16.52
N THR A 122 13.95 6.86 -16.23
CA THR A 122 13.04 7.60 -17.12
C THR A 122 12.61 8.96 -16.54
N HIS A 123 12.62 9.10 -15.19
CA HIS A 123 12.30 10.38 -14.59
C HIS A 123 13.16 10.61 -13.33
N ARG A 124 13.78 11.81 -13.22
CA ARG A 124 14.47 12.25 -12.00
C ARG A 124 13.50 12.99 -11.10
N ILE A 125 13.41 12.55 -9.84
CA ILE A 125 12.60 13.23 -8.83
C ILE A 125 13.42 14.38 -8.27
N THR A 126 12.99 15.60 -8.51
CA THR A 126 13.69 16.83 -8.11
C THR A 126 13.21 17.37 -6.76
N ARG A 127 11.97 17.04 -6.36
CA ARG A 127 11.37 17.42 -5.08
C ARG A 127 11.03 16.18 -4.27
N GLY A 128 11.57 16.06 -3.05
CA GLY A 128 11.43 14.86 -2.24
C GLY A 128 12.37 13.73 -2.64
N THR A 129 12.04 12.52 -2.22
CA THR A 129 12.87 11.35 -2.49
C THR A 129 12.21 10.33 -3.41
N ARG A 130 10.89 10.15 -3.31
CA ARG A 130 10.09 9.20 -4.10
C ARG A 130 8.60 9.35 -3.80
N PRO A 131 7.71 8.97 -4.70
CA PRO A 131 6.30 8.76 -4.39
C PRO A 131 6.13 7.55 -3.45
N LEU A 132 5.04 7.49 -2.71
CA LEU A 132 4.71 6.34 -1.87
C LEU A 132 4.14 5.19 -2.70
N HIS A 133 3.38 5.49 -3.75
CA HIS A 133 2.71 4.54 -4.62
C HIS A 133 2.79 4.96 -6.09
N ILE A 134 2.60 3.99 -6.99
CA ILE A 134 2.41 4.21 -8.43
C ILE A 134 1.07 3.55 -8.79
N ALA A 135 0.09 4.37 -9.14
CA ALA A 135 -1.22 3.88 -9.60
C ALA A 135 -1.15 3.43 -11.06
N ARG A 136 -1.86 2.36 -11.39
CA ARG A 136 -2.06 1.86 -12.75
C ARG A 136 -3.54 1.75 -13.06
N THR A 137 -3.94 2.16 -14.25
CA THR A 137 -5.30 1.97 -14.79
C THR A 137 -5.34 0.79 -15.77
N PRO A 138 -6.52 0.21 -16.05
CA PRO A 138 -6.66 -0.92 -16.97
C PRO A 138 -6.17 -0.63 -18.39
N ASP A 139 -6.26 0.62 -18.84
CA ASP A 139 -5.78 1.08 -20.15
C ASP A 139 -4.27 1.35 -20.20
N GLY A 140 -3.54 1.03 -19.12
CA GLY A 140 -2.08 1.10 -19.05
C GLY A 140 -1.51 2.45 -18.64
N ARG A 141 -2.35 3.47 -18.37
CA ARG A 141 -1.86 4.74 -17.81
C ARG A 141 -1.31 4.54 -16.41
N LEU A 142 -0.24 5.27 -16.11
CA LEU A 142 0.41 5.28 -14.80
C LEU A 142 0.31 6.67 -14.19
N PHE A 143 0.18 6.73 -12.87
CA PHE A 143 0.13 7.99 -12.13
C PHE A 143 0.94 7.90 -10.85
N TRP A 144 1.61 8.99 -10.49
CA TRP A 144 2.19 9.17 -9.16
C TRP A 144 2.12 10.64 -8.75
N GLY A 145 1.99 10.89 -7.47
CA GLY A 145 1.95 12.22 -6.89
C GLY A 145 3.24 12.59 -6.18
N GLU A 146 3.60 13.86 -6.17
CA GLU A 146 4.75 14.35 -5.42
C GLU A 146 4.55 14.18 -3.92
N TYR A 147 5.59 13.64 -3.26
CA TYR A 147 5.67 13.45 -1.83
C TYR A 147 6.99 14.02 -1.29
N PHE A 148 6.92 15.22 -0.70
CA PHE A 148 8.09 15.92 -0.17
C PHE A 148 7.71 16.82 1.02
N ASP A 149 8.72 17.29 1.77
CA ASP A 149 8.49 18.27 2.84
C ASP A 149 8.21 19.64 2.24
N ASN A 150 6.94 19.91 1.99
CA ASN A 150 6.44 21.15 1.39
C ASN A 150 5.91 22.09 2.48
N SER A 151 6.80 22.57 3.36
CA SER A 151 6.45 23.50 4.45
C SER A 151 5.89 24.84 3.93
N ARG A 152 6.30 25.26 2.73
CA ARG A 152 5.85 26.49 2.06
C ARG A 152 4.55 26.35 1.30
N ARG A 153 4.02 25.10 1.18
CA ARG A 153 2.83 24.80 0.35
C ARG A 153 2.99 25.29 -1.08
N GLU A 154 4.16 25.02 -1.66
CA GLU A 154 4.37 25.21 -3.11
C GLU A 154 3.41 24.32 -3.90
N GLU A 155 3.24 24.58 -5.17
CA GLU A 155 2.45 23.76 -6.08
C GLU A 155 2.88 22.29 -6.02
N VAL A 156 1.91 21.36 -6.05
CA VAL A 156 2.14 19.90 -5.98
C VAL A 156 1.58 19.25 -7.23
N HIS A 157 2.42 18.45 -7.90
CA HIS A 157 2.05 17.82 -9.17
C HIS A 157 1.67 16.35 -9.02
N ILE A 158 0.74 15.93 -9.90
CA ILE A 158 0.49 14.55 -10.24
C ILE A 158 1.05 14.33 -11.64
N TYR A 159 1.94 13.36 -11.78
CA TYR A 159 2.54 12.96 -13.04
C TYR A 159 1.77 11.79 -13.65
N ARG A 160 1.72 11.74 -14.97
CA ARG A 160 1.12 10.68 -15.77
C ARG A 160 2.12 10.18 -16.81
N SER A 161 2.09 8.88 -17.06
CA SER A 161 2.70 8.26 -18.24
C SER A 161 1.63 7.50 -19.03
N THR A 162 1.73 7.56 -20.36
CA THR A 162 0.89 6.82 -21.32
C THR A 162 1.71 5.89 -22.22
N ASP A 163 3.00 5.78 -21.96
CA ASP A 163 4.00 5.06 -22.75
C ASP A 163 4.82 4.09 -21.88
N GLU A 164 4.13 3.39 -20.95
CA GLU A 164 4.71 2.40 -20.06
C GLU A 164 5.80 2.94 -19.11
N GLY A 165 5.73 4.23 -18.78
CA GLY A 165 6.67 4.88 -17.86
C GLY A 165 7.93 5.43 -18.53
N ASN A 166 8.04 5.41 -19.87
CA ASN A 166 9.19 5.93 -20.59
C ASN A 166 9.26 7.46 -20.57
N SER A 167 8.10 8.13 -20.56
CA SER A 167 8.01 9.57 -20.37
C SER A 167 6.89 9.94 -19.37
N TRP A 168 6.98 11.16 -18.82
CA TRP A 168 6.10 11.63 -17.76
C TRP A 168 5.70 13.08 -18.01
N ASP A 169 4.38 13.31 -18.06
CA ASP A 169 3.76 14.62 -18.14
C ASP A 169 3.06 14.98 -16.83
N ILE A 170 2.92 16.28 -16.55
CA ILE A 170 2.07 16.75 -15.46
C ILE A 170 0.62 16.58 -15.89
N ALA A 171 -0.12 15.69 -15.22
CA ALA A 171 -1.55 15.48 -15.45
C ALA A 171 -2.42 16.49 -14.70
N TYR A 172 -1.97 16.87 -13.50
CA TYR A 172 -2.70 17.81 -12.65
C TYR A 172 -1.75 18.52 -11.68
N SER A 173 -2.11 19.75 -11.30
CA SER A 173 -1.38 20.53 -10.31
C SER A 173 -2.33 21.07 -9.26
N PHE A 174 -2.06 20.76 -8.00
CA PHE A 174 -2.68 21.44 -6.87
C PHE A 174 -2.03 22.82 -6.71
N ALA A 175 -2.84 23.88 -6.68
CA ALA A 175 -2.36 25.25 -6.57
C ALA A 175 -1.52 25.48 -5.28
N PRO A 176 -0.59 26.43 -5.32
CA PRO A 176 0.12 26.85 -4.12
C PRO A 176 -0.83 27.19 -2.98
N GLY A 177 -0.48 26.81 -1.75
CA GLY A 177 -1.29 27.00 -0.55
C GLY A 177 -2.36 25.94 -0.31
N SER A 178 -2.58 24.99 -1.26
CA SER A 178 -3.72 24.08 -1.17
C SER A 178 -3.45 22.78 -0.42
N ILE A 179 -2.28 22.16 -0.62
CA ILE A 179 -1.90 20.88 0.02
C ILE A 179 -0.39 20.83 0.28
N ARG A 180 0.03 19.95 1.19
CA ARG A 180 1.44 19.69 1.43
C ARG A 180 2.04 18.74 0.39
N HIS A 181 1.39 17.61 0.16
CA HIS A 181 1.81 16.59 -0.81
C HIS A 181 0.66 15.59 -1.07
N VAL A 182 0.89 14.69 -2.02
CA VAL A 182 0.00 13.56 -2.31
C VAL A 182 0.49 12.33 -1.56
N HIS A 183 -0.40 11.67 -0.80
CA HIS A 183 -0.10 10.43 -0.10
C HIS A 183 -0.25 9.20 -0.99
N ASN A 184 -1.38 9.12 -1.70
CA ASN A 184 -1.66 7.97 -2.56
C ASN A 184 -2.62 8.35 -3.69
N ILE A 185 -2.53 7.60 -4.78
CA ILE A 185 -3.48 7.60 -5.90
C ILE A 185 -3.83 6.16 -6.17
N VAL A 186 -5.13 5.84 -6.28
CA VAL A 186 -5.59 4.50 -6.60
C VAL A 186 -6.72 4.55 -7.62
N HIS A 187 -6.71 3.63 -8.59
CA HIS A 187 -7.80 3.47 -9.54
C HIS A 187 -8.94 2.67 -8.91
N ASP A 188 -10.16 3.19 -9.03
CA ASP A 188 -11.38 2.50 -8.65
C ASP A 188 -12.07 1.93 -9.89
N ARG A 189 -12.00 0.63 -10.07
CA ARG A 189 -12.57 -0.07 -11.23
C ARG A 189 -14.10 -0.08 -11.27
N TRP A 190 -14.80 0.19 -10.14
CA TRP A 190 -16.26 0.19 -10.10
C TRP A 190 -16.86 1.54 -10.51
N GLU A 191 -16.12 2.63 -10.32
CA GLU A 191 -16.53 3.98 -10.71
C GLU A 191 -15.67 4.57 -11.83
N ASP A 192 -14.68 3.82 -12.30
CA ASP A 192 -13.69 4.21 -13.31
C ASP A 192 -13.12 5.62 -13.06
N CYS A 193 -12.63 5.82 -11.84
CA CYS A 193 -12.07 7.08 -11.38
C CYS A 193 -10.77 6.87 -10.59
N LEU A 194 -10.07 7.96 -10.31
CA LEU A 194 -8.93 7.97 -9.40
C LEU A 194 -9.37 8.54 -8.04
N TRP A 195 -9.04 7.84 -6.97
CA TRP A 195 -9.08 8.38 -5.61
C TRP A 195 -7.69 8.86 -5.23
N ILE A 196 -7.61 10.08 -4.68
CA ILE A 196 -6.36 10.75 -4.31
C ILE A 196 -6.47 11.20 -2.86
N PHE A 197 -5.50 10.83 -2.05
CA PHE A 197 -5.39 11.28 -0.66
C PHE A 197 -4.23 12.27 -0.52
N THR A 198 -4.48 13.37 0.17
CA THR A 198 -3.53 14.49 0.25
C THR A 198 -3.39 15.02 1.68
N GLY A 199 -2.36 15.83 1.89
CA GLY A 199 -2.14 16.71 3.04
C GLY A 199 -1.66 16.02 4.29
N ASP A 200 -1.43 16.83 5.32
CA ASP A 200 -1.04 16.38 6.66
C ASP A 200 -1.88 17.04 7.75
N TYR A 201 -2.36 18.28 7.53
CA TYR A 201 -3.03 19.07 8.57
C TYR A 201 -4.22 19.86 8.01
N GLY A 202 -5.27 20.02 8.84
CA GLY A 202 -6.42 20.87 8.51
C GLY A 202 -7.05 20.53 7.16
N ASP A 203 -7.35 21.56 6.38
CA ASP A 203 -8.03 21.44 5.07
C ASP A 203 -7.16 20.83 3.96
N GLU A 204 -5.87 20.57 4.24
CA GLU A 204 -4.99 19.84 3.32
C GLU A 204 -5.28 18.34 3.31
N CYS A 205 -5.83 17.80 4.41
CA CYS A 205 -6.28 16.41 4.49
C CYS A 205 -7.55 16.26 3.66
N ARG A 206 -7.41 15.66 2.48
CA ARG A 206 -8.52 15.53 1.51
C ARG A 206 -8.60 14.14 0.92
N ILE A 207 -9.84 13.74 0.64
CA ILE A 207 -10.18 12.67 -0.29
C ILE A 207 -10.68 13.36 -1.55
N VAL A 208 -9.94 13.21 -2.63
CA VAL A 208 -10.25 13.80 -3.93
C VAL A 208 -10.62 12.68 -4.90
N ARG A 209 -11.67 12.88 -5.68
CA ARG A 209 -12.07 12.03 -6.80
C ARG A 209 -11.74 12.74 -8.11
N ALA A 210 -11.04 12.05 -9.00
CA ALA A 210 -10.71 12.60 -10.31
C ALA A 210 -11.10 11.63 -11.43
N SER A 211 -11.52 12.20 -12.58
CA SER A 211 -11.60 11.44 -13.84
C SER A 211 -10.20 11.03 -14.30
N LEU A 212 -10.09 9.93 -15.08
CA LEU A 212 -8.80 9.41 -15.53
C LEU A 212 -7.99 10.38 -16.42
N ASP A 213 -8.65 11.42 -16.95
CA ASP A 213 -8.01 12.50 -17.73
C ASP A 213 -7.86 13.80 -16.94
N PHE A 214 -8.24 13.82 -15.66
CA PHE A 214 -8.23 15.00 -14.77
C PHE A 214 -9.06 16.20 -15.24
N LYS A 215 -10.02 16.02 -16.17
CA LYS A 215 -10.94 17.10 -16.53
C LYS A 215 -11.94 17.43 -15.43
N GLN A 216 -12.25 16.43 -14.60
CA GLN A 216 -13.09 16.58 -13.43
C GLN A 216 -12.29 16.17 -12.20
N VAL A 217 -12.17 17.06 -11.22
CA VAL A 217 -11.44 16.85 -9.97
C VAL A 217 -12.25 17.45 -8.82
N ASP A 218 -12.83 16.61 -8.00
CA ASP A 218 -13.74 16.98 -6.93
C ASP A 218 -13.19 16.60 -5.57
N THR A 219 -13.19 17.53 -4.62
CA THR A 219 -12.92 17.22 -3.21
C THR A 219 -14.18 16.65 -2.57
N VAL A 220 -14.13 15.37 -2.20
CA VAL A 220 -15.27 14.66 -1.61
C VAL A 220 -15.34 14.86 -0.09
N VAL A 221 -14.19 14.80 0.57
CA VAL A 221 -14.07 15.07 2.02
C VAL A 221 -12.80 15.88 2.26
N ALA A 222 -12.86 16.85 3.17
CA ALA A 222 -11.72 17.67 3.58
C ALA A 222 -11.79 18.10 5.04
N GLY A 223 -10.67 18.61 5.57
CA GLY A 223 -10.62 19.35 6.84
C GLY A 223 -10.58 18.49 8.09
N ASN A 224 -10.35 17.18 7.98
CA ASN A 224 -10.36 16.28 9.12
C ASN A 224 -9.14 15.34 9.12
N GLN A 225 -8.50 15.20 10.28
CA GLN A 225 -7.39 14.25 10.47
C GLN A 225 -7.79 12.77 10.23
N HIS A 226 -9.06 12.45 10.33
CA HIS A 226 -9.55 11.10 10.01
C HIS A 226 -9.38 10.74 8.52
N VAL A 227 -9.34 11.73 7.63
CA VAL A 227 -9.11 11.50 6.19
C VAL A 227 -7.65 11.68 5.76
N ARG A 228 -6.74 11.98 6.70
CA ARG A 228 -5.31 11.82 6.48
C ARG A 228 -5.00 10.33 6.40
N ALA A 229 -4.75 9.82 5.20
CA ALA A 229 -4.54 8.41 4.95
C ALA A 229 -3.55 8.20 3.80
N ALA A 230 -2.86 7.06 3.81
CA ALA A 230 -2.00 6.59 2.73
C ALA A 230 -2.46 5.23 2.19
N ALA A 231 -3.06 4.39 3.04
CA ALA A 231 -3.61 3.10 2.65
C ALA A 231 -5.09 3.21 2.27
N MET A 232 -5.45 2.83 1.05
CA MET A 232 -6.83 2.81 0.57
C MET A 232 -7.11 1.61 -0.34
N LEU A 233 -8.31 1.06 -0.23
CA LEU A 233 -8.75 -0.13 -0.94
C LEU A 233 -10.16 0.11 -1.51
N PRO A 234 -10.28 0.38 -2.82
CA PRO A 234 -11.58 0.42 -3.48
C PRO A 234 -12.27 -0.95 -3.43
N ALA A 235 -13.57 -0.95 -3.18
CA ALA A 235 -14.43 -2.12 -3.17
C ALA A 235 -15.78 -1.79 -3.82
N LYS A 236 -16.57 -2.81 -4.16
CA LYS A 236 -17.88 -2.62 -4.81
C LYS A 236 -18.81 -1.68 -4.02
N ASN A 237 -18.76 -1.72 -2.69
CA ASN A 237 -19.62 -0.96 -1.79
C ASN A 237 -18.99 0.36 -1.27
N GLY A 238 -17.86 0.78 -1.81
CA GLY A 238 -17.19 2.02 -1.42
C GLY A 238 -15.69 1.89 -1.29
N LEU A 239 -15.07 2.94 -0.78
CA LEU A 239 -13.63 3.05 -0.55
C LEU A 239 -13.34 2.79 0.93
N TYR A 240 -12.57 1.75 1.22
CA TYR A 240 -12.03 1.52 2.56
C TYR A 240 -10.64 2.16 2.69
N PHE A 241 -10.37 2.80 3.81
CA PHE A 241 -9.07 3.36 4.08
C PHE A 241 -8.76 3.38 5.58
N ALA A 242 -7.49 3.40 5.90
CA ALA A 242 -6.99 3.49 7.26
C ALA A 242 -6.34 4.85 7.48
N SER A 243 -6.69 5.52 8.58
CA SER A 243 -6.09 6.83 8.91
C SER A 243 -4.63 6.69 9.33
N ASP A 244 -3.87 7.73 9.03
CA ASP A 244 -2.44 7.88 9.33
C ASP A 244 -2.22 9.21 10.05
N THR A 245 -2.73 9.34 11.28
CA THR A 245 -2.61 10.58 12.03
C THR A 245 -1.86 10.42 13.36
N PRO A 246 -0.91 11.31 13.66
CA PRO A 246 -0.29 11.38 14.98
C PRO A 246 -1.11 12.20 15.99
N LEU A 247 -2.16 12.90 15.56
CA LEU A 247 -2.89 13.87 16.38
C LEU A 247 -4.15 13.30 17.04
N GLN A 248 -4.69 12.22 16.50
CA GLN A 248 -5.93 11.59 16.96
C GLN A 248 -5.80 10.08 16.93
N ARG A 249 -6.75 9.36 17.54
CA ARG A 249 -6.84 7.90 17.40
C ARG A 249 -7.09 7.52 15.96
N ASN A 250 -6.41 6.49 15.52
CA ASN A 250 -6.52 5.98 14.16
C ASN A 250 -7.67 4.97 14.03
N HIS A 251 -8.26 4.92 12.86
CA HIS A 251 -9.42 4.09 12.56
C HIS A 251 -9.37 3.58 11.13
N ILE A 252 -10.14 2.53 10.86
CA ILE A 252 -10.52 2.16 9.51
C ILE A 252 -11.87 2.79 9.19
N PHE A 253 -11.96 3.42 8.04
CA PHE A 253 -13.17 4.07 7.53
C PHE A 253 -13.64 3.41 6.25
N ARG A 254 -14.92 3.57 5.97
CA ARG A 254 -15.52 3.33 4.66
C ARG A 254 -16.23 4.60 4.20
N LEU A 255 -15.86 5.08 3.04
CA LEU A 255 -16.61 6.06 2.27
C LEU A 255 -17.48 5.29 1.29
N ASP A 256 -18.78 5.26 1.49
CA ASP A 256 -19.68 4.54 0.60
C ASP A 256 -19.92 5.28 -0.73
N ARG A 257 -20.60 4.63 -1.66
CA ARG A 257 -20.86 5.18 -3.01
C ARG A 257 -21.82 6.37 -3.01
N SER A 258 -22.52 6.63 -1.90
CA SER A 258 -23.36 7.83 -1.71
C SER A 258 -22.60 9.01 -1.08
N GLY A 259 -21.30 8.82 -0.72
CA GLY A 259 -20.47 9.84 -0.07
C GLY A 259 -20.56 9.84 1.46
N VAL A 260 -21.21 8.84 2.08
CA VAL A 260 -21.30 8.73 3.54
C VAL A 260 -20.02 8.11 4.09
N LEU A 261 -19.36 8.83 5.00
CA LEU A 261 -18.18 8.38 5.71
C LEU A 261 -18.57 7.70 7.03
N ALA A 262 -18.18 6.44 7.18
CA ALA A 262 -18.44 5.65 8.38
C ALA A 262 -17.16 5.07 8.97
N ARG A 263 -16.98 5.16 10.29
CA ARG A 263 -15.93 4.42 11.01
C ARG A 263 -16.35 2.95 11.13
N VAL A 264 -15.49 2.03 10.72
CA VAL A 264 -15.76 0.59 10.73
C VAL A 264 -14.89 -0.18 11.73
N ALA A 265 -13.75 0.37 12.14
CA ALA A 265 -12.91 -0.22 13.19
C ALA A 265 -11.96 0.80 13.82
N ASP A 266 -11.44 0.45 15.00
CA ASP A 266 -10.37 1.18 15.68
C ASP A 266 -9.01 0.55 15.35
N LEU A 267 -7.99 1.39 15.20
CA LEU A 267 -6.60 1.00 15.03
C LEU A 267 -5.77 1.42 16.24
N SER A 268 -4.74 0.64 16.57
CA SER A 268 -3.84 0.94 17.68
C SER A 268 -2.81 2.01 17.35
N SER A 269 -2.58 2.33 16.06
CA SER A 269 -1.62 3.33 15.58
C SER A 269 -1.90 3.69 14.12
N SER A 270 -1.11 4.62 13.55
CA SER A 270 -1.11 5.03 12.14
C SER A 270 -0.97 3.85 11.18
N SER A 271 -1.57 3.95 9.99
CA SER A 271 -1.55 2.91 8.95
C SER A 271 -1.25 3.48 7.57
N ILE A 272 -0.25 2.93 6.89
CA ILE A 272 0.18 3.37 5.56
C ILE A 272 0.18 2.28 4.48
N TYR A 273 -0.13 1.02 4.85
CA TYR A 273 -0.24 -0.09 3.90
C TYR A 273 -1.55 -0.84 4.07
N GLY A 274 -2.13 -1.22 2.95
CA GLY A 274 -3.31 -2.07 2.88
C GLY A 274 -3.29 -2.93 1.62
N CYS A 275 -3.93 -4.09 1.67
CA CYS A 275 -4.13 -4.96 0.52
C CYS A 275 -5.41 -5.79 0.68
N ALA A 276 -5.83 -6.45 -0.39
CA ALA A 276 -6.94 -7.39 -0.35
C ALA A 276 -6.52 -8.79 -0.81
N VAL A 277 -7.13 -9.82 -0.23
CA VAL A 277 -7.00 -11.22 -0.64
C VAL A 277 -8.41 -11.79 -0.72
N GLY A 278 -8.94 -11.93 -1.94
CA GLY A 278 -10.37 -12.15 -2.13
C GLY A 278 -11.18 -11.03 -1.47
N ASP A 279 -12.25 -11.38 -0.74
CA ASP A 279 -13.10 -10.42 -0.05
C ASP A 279 -12.54 -9.91 1.29
N THR A 280 -11.37 -10.44 1.73
CA THR A 280 -10.74 -10.01 2.98
C THR A 280 -9.76 -8.87 2.72
N MET A 281 -9.94 -7.78 3.43
CA MET A 281 -9.05 -6.63 3.41
C MET A 281 -8.11 -6.65 4.60
N PHE A 282 -6.91 -6.15 4.39
CA PHE A 282 -5.86 -6.07 5.40
C PHE A 282 -5.31 -4.65 5.47
N PHE A 283 -5.13 -4.14 6.69
CA PHE A 283 -4.36 -2.93 6.96
C PHE A 283 -3.29 -3.22 7.99
N SER A 284 -2.10 -2.65 7.81
CA SER A 284 -1.02 -2.73 8.78
C SER A 284 -0.89 -1.43 9.56
N THR A 285 -0.67 -1.52 10.88
CA THR A 285 -0.24 -0.35 11.66
C THR A 285 1.29 -0.24 11.69
N MET A 286 1.78 0.97 11.94
CA MET A 286 3.19 1.24 12.16
C MET A 286 3.44 1.69 13.60
N VAL A 287 4.67 1.54 14.09
CA VAL A 287 5.09 2.11 15.38
C VAL A 287 5.65 3.50 15.13
N GLU A 288 4.79 4.50 15.23
CA GLU A 288 5.11 5.93 15.15
C GLU A 288 4.58 6.62 16.40
N PRO A 289 5.38 6.68 17.49
CA PRO A 289 4.91 7.19 18.77
C PRO A 289 4.48 8.63 18.71
N SER A 290 3.29 8.90 19.26
CA SER A 290 2.74 10.24 19.47
C SER A 290 1.83 10.21 20.72
N ALA A 291 1.23 11.32 21.07
CA ALA A 291 0.24 11.34 22.15
C ALA A 291 -0.97 10.42 21.87
N ALA A 292 -1.30 10.22 20.60
CA ALA A 292 -2.42 9.38 20.17
C ALA A 292 -1.99 7.92 19.86
N ASN A 293 -0.72 7.69 19.54
CA ASN A 293 -0.18 6.40 19.11
C ASN A 293 0.82 5.87 20.15
N THR A 294 0.37 5.02 21.05
CA THR A 294 1.19 4.51 22.16
C THR A 294 1.53 3.02 22.03
N ASP A 295 1.05 2.33 20.99
CA ASP A 295 1.37 0.93 20.76
C ASP A 295 2.81 0.76 20.26
N HIS A 296 3.53 -0.17 20.85
CA HIS A 296 4.90 -0.54 20.47
C HIS A 296 4.93 -1.75 19.51
N HIS A 297 3.78 -2.16 18.99
CA HIS A 297 3.65 -3.29 18.07
C HIS A 297 3.12 -2.83 16.71
N VAL A 298 3.76 -3.34 15.67
CA VAL A 298 3.20 -3.39 14.33
C VAL A 298 2.12 -4.45 14.32
N ARG A 299 0.90 -4.13 13.86
CA ARG A 299 -0.21 -5.08 13.80
C ARG A 299 -0.77 -5.20 12.40
N ILE A 300 -1.28 -6.38 12.06
CA ILE A 300 -2.12 -6.60 10.89
C ILE A 300 -3.56 -6.73 11.36
N TYR A 301 -4.41 -5.87 10.83
CA TYR A 301 -5.86 -5.96 10.98
C TYR A 301 -6.46 -6.59 9.73
N ALA A 302 -7.42 -7.50 9.92
CA ALA A 302 -8.17 -8.13 8.84
C ALA A 302 -9.67 -7.93 9.07
N GLY A 303 -10.40 -7.73 7.98
CA GLY A 303 -11.85 -7.56 7.97
C GLY A 303 -12.40 -7.33 6.57
N GLY A 304 -13.61 -6.79 6.46
CA GLY A 304 -14.25 -6.50 5.18
C GLY A 304 -15.74 -6.29 5.30
N GLN A 305 -16.45 -6.38 4.19
CA GLN A 305 -17.90 -6.16 4.17
C GLN A 305 -18.66 -7.20 5.00
N HIS A 306 -18.20 -8.45 5.01
CA HIS A 306 -18.89 -9.59 5.63
C HIS A 306 -18.14 -10.18 6.84
N CYS A 307 -17.06 -9.51 7.25
CA CYS A 307 -16.20 -9.93 8.36
C CYS A 307 -15.91 -8.73 9.26
N ARG A 308 -16.08 -8.93 10.57
CA ARG A 308 -15.70 -7.91 11.56
C ARG A 308 -14.19 -7.70 11.55
N TRP A 309 -13.76 -6.44 11.61
CA TRP A 309 -12.35 -6.07 11.70
C TRP A 309 -11.75 -6.48 13.04
N LYS A 310 -10.59 -7.15 13.00
CA LYS A 310 -9.85 -7.53 14.22
C LYS A 310 -8.33 -7.58 13.94
N PRO A 311 -7.49 -7.37 14.98
CA PRO A 311 -6.06 -7.61 14.87
C PRO A 311 -5.79 -9.12 14.76
N MET A 312 -4.92 -9.51 13.82
CA MET A 312 -4.59 -10.90 13.52
C MET A 312 -3.15 -11.28 13.88
N LEU A 313 -2.20 -10.37 13.62
CA LEU A 313 -0.77 -10.58 13.81
C LEU A 313 -0.15 -9.35 14.48
N ALA A 314 0.94 -9.56 15.20
CA ALA A 314 1.68 -8.47 15.84
C ALA A 314 3.18 -8.78 15.92
N TRP A 315 4.00 -7.74 15.70
CA TRP A 315 5.46 -7.78 15.88
C TRP A 315 5.88 -6.59 16.73
N LYS A 316 6.71 -6.84 17.73
CA LYS A 316 7.26 -5.77 18.56
C LYS A 316 8.34 -5.02 17.80
N LYS A 317 8.34 -3.68 17.91
CA LYS A 317 9.39 -2.79 17.37
C LYS A 317 10.74 -3.16 17.96
N ASP A 318 11.78 -3.17 17.12
CA ASP A 318 13.15 -3.35 17.59
C ASP A 318 13.63 -2.16 18.45
N PHE A 319 14.80 -2.29 19.06
CA PHE A 319 15.38 -1.29 19.96
C PHE A 319 16.06 -0.12 19.24
N LEU A 320 16.20 -0.17 17.90
CA LEU A 320 16.94 0.85 17.16
C LEU A 320 16.17 2.18 17.08
N PRO A 321 16.85 3.33 17.21
CA PRO A 321 16.22 4.64 17.18
C PRO A 321 15.50 4.90 15.86
N MET A 322 14.20 5.16 15.91
CA MET A 322 13.34 5.36 14.72
C MET A 322 13.75 6.54 13.86
N ARG A 323 14.30 7.58 14.47
CA ARG A 323 14.80 8.77 13.76
C ARG A 323 15.81 8.41 12.65
N TYR A 324 16.60 7.37 12.85
CA TYR A 324 17.67 6.95 11.93
C TYR A 324 17.32 5.64 11.20
N PHE A 325 16.71 4.68 11.91
CA PHE A 325 16.54 3.30 11.44
C PHE A 325 15.11 2.94 11.09
N GLN A 326 14.28 3.91 10.74
CA GLN A 326 12.88 3.74 10.35
C GLN A 326 11.94 3.35 11.51
N TYR A 327 10.67 3.61 11.30
CA TYR A 327 9.58 3.15 12.14
C TYR A 327 9.37 1.64 11.97
N GLY A 328 8.88 0.97 13.04
CA GLY A 328 8.39 -0.40 12.91
C GLY A 328 7.23 -0.45 11.91
N ASN A 329 7.30 -1.34 10.94
CA ASN A 329 6.29 -1.39 9.89
C ASN A 329 6.08 -2.80 9.34
N ALA A 330 4.89 -3.04 8.75
CA ALA A 330 4.61 -4.22 7.95
C ALA A 330 4.07 -3.79 6.59
N ILE A 331 4.88 -3.98 5.56
CA ILE A 331 4.57 -3.64 4.19
C ILE A 331 3.65 -4.71 3.62
N LEU A 332 2.53 -4.28 3.06
CA LEU A 332 1.62 -5.10 2.29
C LEU A 332 1.80 -4.74 0.81
N PRO A 333 1.98 -5.73 -0.08
CA PRO A 333 2.19 -5.47 -1.50
C PRO A 333 0.93 -4.95 -2.17
N ASP A 334 1.11 -4.01 -3.09
CA ASP A 334 0.06 -3.48 -3.96
C ASP A 334 -0.39 -4.51 -5.02
N GLY A 335 -1.35 -4.13 -5.86
CA GLY A 335 -1.76 -4.86 -7.04
C GLY A 335 -2.87 -5.89 -6.81
N GLU A 336 -3.20 -6.62 -7.87
CA GLU A 336 -4.30 -7.60 -7.87
C GLU A 336 -3.81 -8.97 -7.44
N ASN A 337 -4.38 -9.50 -6.36
CA ASN A 337 -3.98 -10.76 -5.75
C ASN A 337 -5.04 -11.85 -5.95
N ALA A 338 -4.75 -12.81 -6.82
CA ALA A 338 -5.59 -14.00 -7.05
C ALA A 338 -5.02 -15.28 -6.39
N SER A 339 -3.90 -15.17 -5.65
CA SER A 339 -3.20 -16.32 -5.06
C SER A 339 -3.91 -16.94 -3.86
N GLY A 340 -4.77 -16.18 -3.17
CA GLY A 340 -5.35 -16.57 -1.88
C GLY A 340 -4.34 -16.55 -0.72
N LEU A 341 -3.19 -15.89 -0.92
CA LEU A 341 -2.11 -15.76 0.06
C LEU A 341 -1.88 -14.30 0.41
N LEU A 342 -1.62 -14.02 1.66
CA LEU A 342 -1.19 -12.71 2.15
C LEU A 342 0.34 -12.70 2.27
N ALA A 343 1.01 -11.76 1.62
CA ALA A 343 2.43 -11.52 1.80
C ALA A 343 2.64 -10.30 2.72
N ILE A 344 3.54 -10.42 3.69
CA ILE A 344 3.84 -9.37 4.65
C ILE A 344 5.36 -9.23 4.75
N THR A 345 5.90 -8.04 4.50
CA THR A 345 7.31 -7.74 4.75
C THR A 345 7.44 -6.86 5.98
N THR A 346 8.08 -7.33 7.03
CA THR A 346 8.29 -6.57 8.25
C THR A 346 9.62 -5.82 8.25
N ILE A 347 9.62 -4.61 8.80
CA ILE A 347 10.80 -3.74 8.93
C ILE A 347 10.84 -3.16 10.34
N ALA A 348 12.03 -3.09 10.91
CA ALA A 348 12.32 -2.51 12.20
C ALA A 348 11.55 -3.19 13.36
N VAL A 349 11.52 -4.51 13.33
CA VAL A 349 10.87 -5.35 14.34
C VAL A 349 11.88 -6.37 14.94
N GLU A 350 11.61 -6.85 16.16
CA GLU A 350 12.53 -7.78 16.85
C GLU A 350 12.64 -9.15 16.15
N LYS A 351 11.53 -9.63 15.56
CA LYS A 351 11.46 -10.91 14.83
C LYS A 351 11.03 -10.66 13.42
N ASP A 352 11.62 -11.40 12.47
CA ASP A 352 11.33 -11.30 11.02
C ASP A 352 11.69 -9.95 10.38
N ASP A 353 12.62 -9.18 10.99
CA ASP A 353 13.10 -7.94 10.38
C ASP A 353 13.66 -8.18 8.98
N LEU A 354 13.26 -7.34 8.02
CA LEU A 354 13.60 -7.45 6.60
C LEU A 354 13.29 -8.84 5.99
N ALA A 355 12.24 -9.50 6.47
CA ALA A 355 11.78 -10.77 5.93
C ALA A 355 10.35 -10.64 5.38
N THR A 356 10.07 -11.34 4.29
CA THR A 356 8.70 -11.55 3.82
C THR A 356 8.17 -12.87 4.34
N THR A 357 7.03 -12.82 5.02
CA THR A 357 6.26 -14.00 5.43
C THR A 357 5.04 -14.15 4.54
N ILE A 358 4.70 -15.39 4.19
CA ILE A 358 3.53 -15.73 3.36
C ILE A 358 2.54 -16.49 4.23
N TRP A 359 1.29 -16.06 4.17
CA TRP A 359 0.20 -16.60 4.98
C TRP A 359 -0.96 -17.05 4.10
N ARG A 360 -1.44 -18.28 4.30
CA ARG A 360 -2.68 -18.74 3.70
C ARG A 360 -3.85 -18.11 4.42
N VAL A 361 -4.76 -17.47 3.65
CA VAL A 361 -5.99 -16.88 4.17
C VAL A 361 -7.12 -17.90 4.02
N ALA A 362 -7.66 -18.38 5.14
CA ALA A 362 -8.81 -19.30 5.18
C ALA A 362 -10.04 -18.57 5.77
N GLY A 363 -11.23 -19.08 5.46
CA GLY A 363 -12.49 -18.50 5.93
C GLY A 363 -13.13 -17.50 4.97
N THR A 364 -12.49 -17.18 3.82
CA THR A 364 -13.12 -16.38 2.77
C THR A 364 -13.95 -17.30 1.85
N LYS A 365 -15.26 -17.03 1.68
CA LYS A 365 -15.99 -17.61 0.54
C LYS A 365 -15.35 -17.05 -0.73
N SER A 366 -14.95 -17.92 -1.66
CA SER A 366 -14.55 -17.51 -3.00
C SER A 366 -15.80 -17.02 -3.74
N GLY A 367 -16.10 -15.74 -3.57
CA GLY A 367 -17.06 -15.02 -4.41
C GLY A 367 -16.26 -14.37 -5.55
N HIS A 368 -16.73 -14.52 -6.75
CA HIS A 368 -16.16 -13.82 -7.89
C HIS A 368 -16.25 -12.31 -7.66
N LEU A 369 -15.07 -11.67 -7.57
CA LEU A 369 -14.92 -10.21 -7.63
C LEU A 369 -15.16 -9.71 -9.06
#